data_28d4244a95838b8704123f4cd3046b26
#
_entry.id   28d4244a95838b8704123f4cd3046b26
#
_cell.length_a   1.000
_cell.length_b   1.000
_cell.length_c   1.000
_cell.angle_alpha   90.00
_cell.angle_beta   90.00
_cell.angle_gamma   90.00
#
_symmetry.space_group_name_H-M   'P 1'
#
loop_
_entity.id
_entity.type
_entity.pdbx_description
1 polymer ?
#
loop_
_entity_poly.entity_id
_entity_poly.type
_entity_poly.pdbx_seq_one_letter_code
_entity_poly.pdbx_strand_id
1 'polypeptide(L)'
;KGNIPATLNGGYNFVDVRDVADATVKAIEKGRNGHRYIISGNWKSIMELGETVHRFGGSRAPKITVPFWLARLGAGFLNHFSSGKDEERLFAPASLDTLENSHRNISNQKAIHDLGYHTRYFDQTIRDTIEWFKLNNYLP
;
A
#
# COMPACT_ATOMS: atom_id res chain seq x y z
N LYS A 1 -11.34 -13.08 9.92
CA LYS A 1 -10.29 -12.86 10.97
C LYS A 1 -8.95 -13.34 10.39
N GLY A 2 -8.36 -12.50 9.49
CA GLY A 2 -7.16 -12.86 8.78
C GLY A 2 -5.91 -12.71 9.67
N ASN A 3 -5.31 -13.80 10.08
CA ASN A 3 -3.92 -13.80 10.49
C ASN A 3 -3.07 -13.92 9.22
N ILE A 4 -2.29 -12.89 8.93
CA ILE A 4 -1.27 -12.96 7.87
C ILE A 4 0.04 -13.35 8.57
N PRO A 5 0.45 -14.63 8.54
CA PRO A 5 1.63 -15.08 9.28
C PRO A 5 2.94 -14.63 8.62
N ALA A 6 2.91 -14.40 7.31
CA ALA A 6 4.06 -14.04 6.51
C ALA A 6 3.69 -13.00 5.43
N THR A 7 4.65 -12.16 5.06
CA THR A 7 4.54 -11.18 3.98
C THR A 7 5.62 -11.42 2.93
N LEU A 8 5.47 -10.78 1.77
CA LEU A 8 6.50 -10.73 0.74
C LEU A 8 7.45 -9.56 0.99
N ASN A 9 8.69 -9.73 0.52
CA ASN A 9 9.72 -8.69 0.60
C ASN A 9 9.50 -7.61 -0.47
N GLY A 10 8.43 -6.84 -0.32
CA GLY A 10 8.08 -5.76 -1.25
C GLY A 10 7.25 -4.70 -0.55
N GLY A 11 6.88 -3.66 -1.29
CA GLY A 11 6.11 -2.55 -0.75
C GLY A 11 5.48 -1.71 -1.84
N TYR A 12 4.74 -0.70 -1.43
CA TYR A 12 4.09 0.24 -2.31
C TYR A 12 4.33 1.67 -1.84
N ASN A 13 4.18 2.60 -2.77
CA ASN A 13 4.09 4.01 -2.43
C ASN A 13 2.64 4.32 -2.03
N PHE A 14 2.40 4.48 -0.73
CA PHE A 14 1.08 4.78 -0.18
C PHE A 14 0.86 6.28 -0.14
N VAL A 15 -0.24 6.73 -0.70
CA VAL A 15 -0.68 8.13 -0.66
C VAL A 15 -2.07 8.19 -0.04
N ASP A 16 -2.31 9.18 0.81
CA ASP A 16 -3.63 9.42 1.39
C ASP A 16 -4.54 10.07 0.33
N VAL A 17 -5.76 9.57 0.20
CA VAL A 17 -6.73 10.10 -0.76
C VAL A 17 -7.04 11.58 -0.52
N ARG A 18 -6.99 12.03 0.74
CA ARG A 18 -7.20 13.44 1.11
C ARG A 18 -6.07 14.32 0.60
N ASP A 19 -4.83 13.81 0.56
CA ASP A 19 -3.68 14.52 0.00
C ASP A 19 -3.78 14.62 -1.52
N VAL A 20 -4.31 13.56 -2.16
CA VAL A 20 -4.58 13.58 -3.61
C VAL A 20 -5.67 14.60 -3.94
N ALA A 21 -6.76 14.64 -3.17
CA ALA A 21 -7.84 15.60 -3.34
C ALA A 21 -7.36 17.05 -3.17
N ASP A 22 -6.60 17.33 -2.10
CA ASP A 22 -6.00 18.64 -1.85
C ASP A 22 -5.04 19.07 -2.97
N ALA A 23 -4.17 18.16 -3.41
CA ALA A 23 -3.27 18.42 -4.52
C ALA A 23 -4.01 18.68 -5.84
N THR A 24 -5.15 18.02 -6.06
CA THR A 24 -5.99 18.23 -7.25
C THR A 24 -6.58 19.64 -7.26
N VAL A 25 -7.12 20.10 -6.13
CA VAL A 25 -7.63 21.47 -5.99
C VAL A 25 -6.50 22.48 -6.19
N LYS A 26 -5.35 22.27 -5.54
CA LYS A 26 -4.18 23.15 -5.72
C LYS A 26 -3.65 23.16 -7.17
N ALA A 27 -3.78 22.07 -7.89
CA ALA A 27 -3.37 22.02 -9.30
C ALA A 27 -4.27 22.86 -10.20
N ILE A 28 -5.55 23.03 -9.87
CA ILE A 28 -6.47 23.95 -10.56
C ILE A 28 -6.04 25.40 -10.32
N GLU A 29 -5.64 25.74 -9.09
CA GLU A 29 -5.30 27.11 -8.70
C GLU A 29 -3.88 27.53 -9.10
N LYS A 30 -2.89 26.63 -8.97
CA LYS A 30 -1.45 26.92 -9.08
C LYS A 30 -0.75 26.13 -10.16
N GLY A 31 -1.42 25.14 -10.73
CA GLY A 31 -0.83 24.27 -11.73
C GLY A 31 -0.49 25.02 -13.01
N ARG A 32 0.67 24.70 -13.60
CA ARG A 32 1.08 25.29 -14.87
C ARG A 32 0.43 24.53 -16.03
N ASN A 33 -0.07 25.23 -16.99
CA ASN A 33 -0.76 24.64 -18.14
C ASN A 33 0.15 23.65 -18.90
N GLY A 34 -0.37 22.46 -19.19
CA GLY A 34 0.38 21.39 -19.85
C GLY A 34 1.39 20.63 -18.95
N HIS A 35 1.54 21.01 -17.68
CA HIS A 35 2.43 20.32 -16.75
C HIS A 35 1.78 19.09 -16.11
N ARG A 36 2.59 18.08 -15.84
CA ARG A 36 2.20 16.86 -15.08
C ARG A 36 2.82 16.92 -13.70
N TYR A 37 2.05 16.50 -12.70
CA TYR A 37 2.48 16.42 -11.30
C TYR A 37 2.31 15.01 -10.79
N ILE A 38 3.36 14.47 -10.18
CA ILE A 38 3.31 13.16 -9.52
C ILE A 38 2.95 13.42 -8.06
N ILE A 39 1.83 12.83 -7.64
CA ILE A 39 1.36 12.89 -6.26
C ILE A 39 1.70 11.54 -5.62
N SER A 40 2.93 11.41 -5.12
CA SER A 40 3.39 10.24 -4.41
C SER A 40 3.39 10.47 -2.91
N GLY A 41 3.30 9.39 -2.15
CA GLY A 41 3.26 9.44 -0.70
C GLY A 41 4.50 8.79 -0.06
N ASN A 42 4.26 7.94 0.93
CA ASN A 42 5.31 7.26 1.68
C ASN A 42 5.49 5.84 1.13
N TRP A 43 6.70 5.50 0.67
CA TRP A 43 6.98 4.10 0.37
C TRP A 43 7.07 3.31 1.68
N LYS A 44 6.30 2.22 1.76
CA LYS A 44 6.28 1.31 2.91
C LYS A 44 6.25 -0.13 2.44
N SER A 45 6.98 -0.99 3.13
CA SER A 45 6.92 -2.42 2.91
C SER A 45 5.58 -3.00 3.41
N ILE A 46 5.21 -4.16 2.90
CA ILE A 46 4.02 -4.88 3.39
C ILE A 46 4.19 -5.27 4.87
N MET A 47 5.43 -5.53 5.31
CA MET A 47 5.73 -5.78 6.72
C MET A 47 5.41 -4.55 7.57
N GLU A 48 5.91 -3.36 7.21
CA GLU A 48 5.64 -2.11 7.92
C GLU A 48 4.14 -1.77 7.94
N LEU A 49 3.43 -2.03 6.83
CA LEU A 49 1.97 -1.91 6.79
C LEU A 49 1.32 -2.83 7.83
N GLY A 50 1.70 -4.11 7.86
CA GLY A 50 1.17 -5.08 8.81
C GLY A 50 1.45 -4.73 10.27
N GLU A 51 2.65 -4.24 10.57
CA GLU A 51 3.04 -3.76 11.90
C GLU A 51 2.23 -2.52 12.32
N THR A 52 2.01 -1.58 11.38
CA THR A 52 1.24 -0.38 11.64
C THR A 52 -0.25 -0.71 11.88
N VAL A 53 -0.81 -1.63 11.07
CA VAL A 53 -2.17 -2.14 11.27
C VAL A 53 -2.30 -2.88 12.61
N HIS A 54 -1.30 -3.66 13.00
CA HIS A 54 -1.26 -4.30 14.33
C HIS A 54 -1.30 -3.26 15.46
N ARG A 55 -0.48 -2.23 15.35
CA ARG A 55 -0.37 -1.17 16.38
C ARG A 55 -1.69 -0.44 16.61
N PHE A 56 -2.44 -0.12 15.57
CA PHE A 56 -3.68 0.64 15.67
C PHE A 56 -4.96 -0.20 15.65
N GLY A 57 -4.92 -1.36 15.01
CA GLY A 57 -6.09 -2.23 14.80
C GLY A 57 -6.15 -3.47 15.69
N GLY A 58 -5.09 -3.76 16.47
CA GLY A 58 -5.04 -4.92 17.36
C GLY A 58 -4.98 -6.29 16.65
N SER A 59 -4.82 -6.32 15.31
CA SER A 59 -4.58 -7.57 14.57
C SER A 59 -3.19 -8.13 14.88
N ARG A 60 -2.93 -9.40 14.54
CA ARG A 60 -1.57 -9.93 14.69
C ARG A 60 -0.65 -9.41 13.60
N ALA A 61 0.51 -8.87 13.98
CA ALA A 61 1.54 -8.47 13.03
C ALA A 61 2.11 -9.70 12.31
N PRO A 62 2.46 -9.54 11.01
CA PRO A 62 3.24 -10.54 10.30
C PRO A 62 4.60 -10.74 10.99
N LYS A 63 5.09 -11.98 11.03
CA LYS A 63 6.35 -12.30 11.72
C LYS A 63 7.50 -12.63 10.78
N ILE A 64 7.18 -12.98 9.55
CA ILE A 64 8.14 -13.52 8.59
C ILE A 64 7.98 -12.80 7.26
N THR A 65 9.10 -12.45 6.65
CA THR A 65 9.14 -11.98 5.27
C THR A 65 9.67 -13.09 4.38
N VAL A 66 8.90 -13.47 3.36
CA VAL A 66 9.26 -14.51 2.40
C VAL A 66 9.88 -13.87 1.16
N PRO A 67 11.05 -14.33 0.71
CA PRO A 67 11.65 -13.88 -0.55
C PRO A 67 10.77 -14.26 -1.75
N PHE A 68 10.78 -13.43 -2.81
CA PHE A 68 9.95 -13.67 -3.99
C PHE A 68 10.22 -14.99 -4.68
N TRP A 69 11.47 -15.45 -4.75
CA TRP A 69 11.82 -16.72 -5.36
C TRP A 69 11.15 -17.91 -4.67
N LEU A 70 11.06 -17.86 -3.34
CA LEU A 70 10.40 -18.90 -2.54
C LEU A 70 8.87 -18.85 -2.70
N ALA A 71 8.30 -17.64 -2.75
CA ALA A 71 6.88 -17.45 -3.02
C ALA A 71 6.49 -17.96 -4.42
N ARG A 72 7.32 -17.74 -5.43
CA ARG A 72 7.10 -18.26 -6.80
C ARG A 72 7.15 -19.78 -6.87
N LEU A 73 8.07 -20.41 -6.15
CA LEU A 73 8.12 -21.89 -6.05
C LEU A 73 6.86 -22.42 -5.33
N GLY A 74 6.47 -21.77 -4.22
CA GLY A 74 5.27 -22.16 -3.46
C GLY A 74 3.98 -21.97 -4.27
N ALA A 75 3.83 -20.90 -5.03
CA ALA A 75 2.67 -20.63 -5.86
C ALA A 75 2.47 -21.74 -6.93
N GLY A 76 3.56 -22.19 -7.58
CA GLY A 76 3.51 -23.31 -8.52
C GLY A 76 3.03 -24.61 -7.86
N PHE A 77 3.44 -24.88 -6.64
CA PHE A 77 3.05 -26.06 -5.89
C PHE A 77 1.60 -25.98 -5.37
N LEU A 78 1.18 -24.81 -4.85
CA LEU A 78 -0.17 -24.58 -4.36
C LEU A 78 -1.21 -24.62 -5.49
N ASN A 79 -0.91 -24.06 -6.66
CA ASN A 79 -1.79 -24.14 -7.84
C ASN A 79 -2.03 -25.57 -8.31
N HIS A 80 -1.13 -26.51 -8.02
CA HIS A 80 -1.32 -27.92 -8.35
C HIS A 80 -2.25 -28.66 -7.37
N PHE A 81 -2.37 -28.17 -6.14
CA PHE A 81 -3.14 -28.80 -5.06
C PHE A 81 -4.42 -28.06 -4.64
N SER A 82 -4.61 -26.80 -5.05
CA SER A 82 -5.73 -25.96 -4.64
C SER A 82 -6.79 -25.87 -5.74
N SER A 83 -7.93 -26.52 -5.53
CA SER A 83 -9.13 -26.40 -6.38
C SER A 83 -10.09 -25.28 -5.90
N GLY A 84 -9.63 -24.27 -5.19
CA GLY A 84 -10.45 -23.25 -4.53
C GLY A 84 -10.46 -21.89 -5.25
N LYS A 85 -11.64 -21.38 -5.52
CA LYS A 85 -11.97 -20.38 -6.55
C LYS A 85 -11.63 -18.92 -6.26
N ASP A 86 -11.24 -18.49 -5.07
CA ASP A 86 -11.14 -17.05 -4.72
C ASP A 86 -9.82 -16.58 -4.09
N GLU A 87 -8.99 -17.46 -3.55
CA GLU A 87 -7.69 -17.10 -2.97
C GLU A 87 -6.57 -16.98 -4.03
N GLU A 88 -6.78 -17.47 -5.23
CA GLU A 88 -5.80 -17.49 -6.33
C GLU A 88 -5.41 -16.09 -6.83
N ARG A 89 -6.25 -15.07 -6.61
CA ARG A 89 -6.01 -13.72 -7.14
C ARG A 89 -4.98 -12.91 -6.36
N LEU A 90 -4.76 -13.21 -5.09
CA LEU A 90 -3.79 -12.50 -4.25
C LEU A 90 -2.33 -12.82 -4.60
N PHE A 91 -2.10 -14.01 -5.15
CA PHE A 91 -0.77 -14.49 -5.58
C PHE A 91 -0.63 -14.57 -7.10
N ALA A 92 -1.44 -13.84 -7.86
CA ALA A 92 -1.28 -13.77 -9.31
C ALA A 92 0.16 -13.31 -9.67
N PRO A 93 0.82 -13.92 -10.65
CA PRO A 93 2.19 -13.58 -11.06
C PRO A 93 2.38 -12.07 -11.31
N ALA A 94 1.39 -11.42 -11.91
CA ALA A 94 1.40 -9.98 -12.16
C ALA A 94 1.41 -9.14 -10.88
N SER A 95 0.73 -9.58 -9.82
CA SER A 95 0.74 -8.90 -8.52
C SER A 95 2.09 -9.04 -7.82
N LEU A 96 2.72 -10.20 -7.94
CA LEU A 96 4.07 -10.45 -7.41
C LEU A 96 5.11 -9.58 -8.14
N ASP A 97 5.02 -9.52 -9.46
CA ASP A 97 5.94 -8.69 -10.28
C ASP A 97 5.79 -7.20 -9.96
N THR A 98 4.57 -6.72 -9.79
CA THR A 98 4.30 -5.33 -9.41
C THR A 98 4.89 -5.02 -8.03
N LEU A 99 4.74 -5.92 -7.07
CA LEU A 99 5.25 -5.74 -5.71
C LEU A 99 6.78 -5.78 -5.67
N GLU A 100 7.40 -6.70 -6.43
CA GLU A 100 8.86 -6.85 -6.50
C GLU A 100 9.53 -5.65 -7.17
N ASN A 101 8.91 -5.14 -8.26
CA ASN A 101 9.44 -4.05 -9.08
C ASN A 101 8.92 -2.67 -8.66
N SER A 102 8.25 -2.55 -7.52
CA SER A 102 7.75 -1.26 -7.04
C SER A 102 8.90 -0.30 -6.75
N HIS A 103 8.92 0.84 -7.44
CA HIS A 103 9.94 1.87 -7.24
C HIS A 103 9.78 2.53 -5.86
N ARG A 104 10.89 2.56 -5.09
CA ARG A 104 10.95 3.21 -3.77
C ARG A 104 11.01 4.73 -3.86
N ASN A 105 11.66 5.24 -4.91
CA ASN A 105 11.95 6.66 -5.07
C ASN A 105 11.09 7.26 -6.20
N ILE A 106 9.81 7.48 -5.91
CA ILE A 106 8.93 8.22 -6.81
C ILE A 106 8.93 9.68 -6.35
N SER A 107 9.61 10.55 -7.09
CA SER A 107 9.77 11.95 -6.71
C SER A 107 8.49 12.76 -6.91
N ASN A 108 8.07 13.46 -5.86
CA ASN A 108 6.97 14.43 -5.86
C ASN A 108 7.48 15.89 -5.69
N GLN A 109 8.78 16.12 -5.82
CA GLN A 109 9.42 17.43 -5.60
C GLN A 109 8.78 18.56 -6.42
N LYS A 110 8.40 18.27 -7.67
CA LYS A 110 7.71 19.25 -8.51
C LYS A 110 6.34 19.63 -7.95
N ALA A 111 5.58 18.66 -7.44
CA ALA A 111 4.30 18.93 -6.81
C ALA A 111 4.47 19.73 -5.49
N ILE A 112 5.49 19.42 -4.71
CA ILE A 112 5.83 20.17 -3.51
C ILE A 112 6.16 21.63 -3.86
N HIS A 113 7.04 21.83 -4.84
CA HIS A 113 7.49 23.17 -5.21
C HIS A 113 6.38 24.01 -5.86
N ASP A 114 5.68 23.46 -6.85
CA ASP A 114 4.75 24.23 -7.68
C ASP A 114 3.36 24.35 -7.01
N LEU A 115 2.89 23.32 -6.33
CA LEU A 115 1.55 23.26 -5.75
C LEU A 115 1.52 23.46 -4.22
N GLY A 116 2.66 23.38 -3.56
CA GLY A 116 2.70 23.30 -2.10
C GLY A 116 2.13 21.96 -1.58
N TYR A 117 2.36 20.89 -2.34
CA TYR A 117 1.94 19.55 -1.94
C TYR A 117 2.74 19.08 -0.72
N HIS A 118 2.07 18.38 0.19
CA HIS A 118 2.71 17.66 1.29
C HIS A 118 1.93 16.38 1.59
N THR A 119 2.62 15.36 2.04
CA THR A 119 2.02 14.08 2.40
C THR A 119 1.78 13.99 3.89
N ARG A 120 0.66 13.39 4.29
CA ARG A 120 0.43 12.96 5.67
C ARG A 120 1.39 11.84 6.07
N TYR A 121 1.64 11.73 7.36
CA TYR A 121 2.36 10.59 7.90
C TYR A 121 1.58 9.30 7.67
N PHE A 122 2.28 8.26 7.26
CA PHE A 122 1.69 6.95 6.98
C PHE A 122 0.89 6.40 8.18
N ASP A 123 1.43 6.53 9.38
CA ASP A 123 0.78 6.09 10.62
C ASP A 123 -0.58 6.79 10.84
N GLN A 124 -0.68 8.06 10.50
CA GLN A 124 -1.94 8.80 10.57
C GLN A 124 -2.97 8.27 9.58
N THR A 125 -2.57 8.06 8.33
CA THR A 125 -3.45 7.50 7.29
C THR A 125 -4.00 6.13 7.72
N ILE A 126 -3.15 5.24 8.22
CA ILE A 126 -3.57 3.89 8.65
C ILE A 126 -4.48 3.95 9.87
N ARG A 127 -4.15 4.77 10.86
CA ARG A 127 -5.00 4.96 12.05
C ARG A 127 -6.39 5.46 11.66
N ASP A 128 -6.47 6.53 10.88
CA ASP A 128 -7.75 7.13 10.46
C ASP A 128 -8.58 6.13 9.63
N THR A 129 -7.91 5.33 8.81
CA THR A 129 -8.56 4.25 8.03
C THR A 129 -9.16 3.19 8.95
N ILE A 130 -8.43 2.73 9.95
CA ILE A 130 -8.91 1.73 10.91
C ILE A 130 -10.07 2.29 11.73
N GLU A 131 -9.98 3.54 12.17
CA GLU A 131 -11.06 4.21 12.91
C GLU A 131 -12.33 4.30 12.03
N TRP A 132 -12.17 4.65 10.76
CA TRP A 132 -13.29 4.68 9.82
C TRP A 132 -13.96 3.30 9.67
N PHE A 133 -13.17 2.22 9.53
CA PHE A 133 -13.69 0.86 9.47
C PHE A 133 -14.46 0.45 10.73
N LYS A 134 -13.98 0.86 11.92
CA LYS A 134 -14.66 0.62 13.19
C LYS A 134 -15.98 1.39 13.28
N LEU A 135 -15.98 2.68 12.94
CA LEU A 135 -17.15 3.53 12.97
C LEU A 135 -18.27 3.08 12.02
N ASN A 136 -17.89 2.44 10.91
CA ASN A 136 -18.82 1.91 9.91
C ASN A 136 -19.12 0.40 10.10
N ASN A 137 -18.77 -0.19 11.23
CA ASN A 137 -19.01 -1.60 11.59
C ASN A 137 -18.40 -2.64 10.63
N TYR A 138 -17.34 -2.29 9.91
CA TYR A 138 -16.56 -3.26 9.12
C TYR A 138 -15.53 -4.02 9.97
N LEU A 139 -15.15 -3.47 11.11
CA LEU A 139 -14.28 -4.11 12.11
C LEU A 139 -15.00 -4.14 13.46
N PRO A 140 -14.79 -5.21 14.27
CA PRO A 140 -15.34 -5.30 15.61
C PRO A 140 -14.71 -4.27 16.55
#